data_ddb88bedafea1649cb8cd1335708e040
#
_entry.id   ddb88bedafea1649cb8cd1335708e040
#
_cell.length_a   1.000
_cell.length_b   1.000
_cell.length_c   1.000
_cell.angle_alpha   90.00
_cell.angle_beta   90.00
_cell.angle_gamma   90.00
#
_symmetry.space_group_name_H-M   'P 1'
#
loop_
_entity.id
_entity.type
_entity.pdbx_description
1 polymer ?
#
loop_
_entity_poly.entity_id
_entity_poly.type
_entity_poly.pdbx_seq_one_letter_code
_entity_poly.pdbx_strand_id
1 'polypeptide(L)'
;MPWPEDALTADETLITTFRPHWKLLALPFVWFVLLSIALGLVFGFTGLGTWALIPYLGLAIWLVVSPLLTWWTSLYVLTSERLMTRRGLISKSGIEIPLENITNVNFAQTVFERVIGAGDLLVESAGTSGQSKFKDIPRPDKFQTELYRVREERTLFLGGHHDVAPQRGGAANAEAIQKLAELREQGHITDEEFETKRRQLLEDM
;
A
#
# COMPACT_ATOMS: atom_id res chain seq x y z
N MET A 1 -13.18 7.78 -11.72
CA MET A 1 -13.42 6.49 -12.39
C MET A 1 -13.36 5.44 -11.32
N PRO A 2 -14.30 4.51 -11.21
CA PRO A 2 -14.16 3.33 -10.36
C PRO A 2 -12.97 2.50 -10.86
N TRP A 3 -12.37 1.73 -9.99
CA TRP A 3 -11.32 0.79 -10.35
C TRP A 3 -11.91 -0.26 -11.31
N PRO A 4 -11.29 -0.57 -12.45
CA PRO A 4 -11.77 -1.65 -13.30
C PRO A 4 -11.55 -2.98 -12.56
N GLU A 5 -12.64 -3.68 -12.26
CA GLU A 5 -12.62 -4.98 -11.59
C GLU A 5 -11.84 -6.02 -12.40
N ASP A 6 -11.79 -5.85 -13.72
CA ASP A 6 -10.99 -6.66 -14.65
C ASP A 6 -9.46 -6.61 -14.42
N ALA A 7 -8.98 -5.69 -13.56
CA ALA A 7 -7.54 -5.57 -13.25
C ALA A 7 -7.13 -6.36 -11.99
N LEU A 8 -8.08 -7.01 -11.33
CA LEU A 8 -7.85 -7.85 -10.16
C LEU A 8 -7.66 -9.31 -10.59
N THR A 9 -6.81 -10.03 -9.86
CA THR A 9 -6.68 -11.48 -10.01
C THR A 9 -7.91 -12.17 -9.39
N ALA A 10 -8.22 -13.42 -9.77
CA ALA A 10 -9.44 -14.10 -9.37
C ALA A 10 -9.67 -14.17 -7.85
N ASP A 11 -8.58 -14.26 -7.07
CA ASP A 11 -8.63 -14.36 -5.60
C ASP A 11 -8.28 -13.03 -4.90
N GLU A 12 -8.03 -11.95 -5.67
CA GLU A 12 -7.62 -10.66 -5.15
C GLU A 12 -8.83 -9.82 -4.74
N THR A 13 -8.89 -9.39 -3.49
CA THR A 13 -9.96 -8.52 -2.97
C THR A 13 -9.49 -7.08 -2.82
N LEU A 14 -10.35 -6.16 -3.18
CA LEU A 14 -10.10 -4.73 -3.03
C LEU A 14 -10.42 -4.33 -1.58
N ILE A 15 -9.40 -3.81 -0.87
CA ILE A 15 -9.56 -3.41 0.54
C ILE A 15 -9.87 -1.93 0.64
N THR A 16 -9.05 -1.09 0.01
CA THR A 16 -9.24 0.36 0.08
C THR A 16 -8.79 1.05 -1.19
N THR A 17 -9.54 2.07 -1.59
CA THR A 17 -9.18 2.97 -2.69
C THR A 17 -9.32 4.42 -2.24
N PHE A 18 -8.34 5.25 -2.57
CA PHE A 18 -8.41 6.68 -2.27
C PHE A 18 -7.67 7.51 -3.30
N ARG A 19 -7.98 8.80 -3.34
CA ARG A 19 -7.30 9.79 -4.17
C ARG A 19 -6.28 10.57 -3.33
N PRO A 20 -5.30 11.20 -3.97
CA PRO A 20 -4.45 12.16 -3.29
C PRO A 20 -5.28 13.23 -2.58
N HIS A 21 -4.75 13.75 -1.49
CA HIS A 21 -5.40 14.78 -0.71
C HIS A 21 -5.59 16.07 -1.54
N TRP A 22 -6.67 16.80 -1.32
CA TRP A 22 -6.98 18.06 -2.01
C TRP A 22 -5.88 19.13 -1.88
N LYS A 23 -4.97 19.01 -0.92
CA LYS A 23 -3.77 19.84 -0.72
C LYS A 23 -2.96 20.00 -2.02
N LEU A 24 -2.94 18.98 -2.88
CA LEU A 24 -2.30 19.04 -4.19
C LEU A 24 -2.84 20.20 -5.05
N LEU A 25 -4.09 20.60 -4.86
CA LEU A 25 -4.73 21.71 -5.59
C LEU A 25 -4.47 23.07 -4.90
N ALA A 26 -4.12 23.09 -3.61
CA ALA A 26 -4.03 24.33 -2.84
C ALA A 26 -2.91 25.25 -3.36
N LEU A 27 -1.72 24.70 -3.60
CA LEU A 27 -0.58 25.50 -4.06
C LEU A 27 -0.79 26.11 -5.47
N PRO A 28 -1.23 25.35 -6.49
CA PRO A 28 -1.61 25.92 -7.78
C PRO A 28 -2.71 26.98 -7.69
N PHE A 29 -3.69 26.79 -6.81
CA PHE A 29 -4.75 27.77 -6.59
C PHE A 29 -4.22 29.07 -6.00
N VAL A 30 -3.32 29.01 -5.02
CA VAL A 30 -2.65 30.19 -4.45
C VAL A 30 -1.89 30.95 -5.55
N TRP A 31 -1.12 30.24 -6.37
CA TRP A 31 -0.42 30.86 -7.49
C TRP A 31 -1.36 31.50 -8.52
N PHE A 32 -2.48 30.84 -8.82
CA PHE A 32 -3.52 31.41 -9.68
C PHE A 32 -4.06 32.73 -9.12
N VAL A 33 -4.38 32.78 -7.83
CA VAL A 33 -4.88 34.02 -7.17
C VAL A 33 -3.82 35.12 -7.20
N LEU A 34 -2.56 34.80 -6.84
CA LEU A 34 -1.48 35.78 -6.85
C LEU A 34 -1.21 36.37 -8.25
N LEU A 35 -1.20 35.51 -9.27
CA LEU A 35 -1.07 35.93 -10.66
C LEU A 35 -2.24 36.82 -11.10
N SER A 36 -3.47 36.49 -10.70
CA SER A 36 -4.66 37.28 -11.01
C SER A 36 -4.60 38.67 -10.39
N ILE A 37 -4.17 38.76 -9.12
CA ILE A 37 -3.97 40.03 -8.43
C ILE A 37 -2.88 40.85 -9.10
N ALA A 38 -1.72 40.23 -9.38
CA ALA A 38 -0.60 40.90 -10.03
C ALA A 38 -0.99 41.46 -11.41
N LEU A 39 -1.72 40.69 -12.22
CA LEU A 39 -2.20 41.13 -13.51
C LEU A 39 -3.19 42.28 -13.37
N GLY A 40 -4.13 42.22 -12.41
CA GLY A 40 -5.08 43.31 -12.14
C GLY A 40 -4.40 44.63 -11.78
N LEU A 41 -3.34 44.55 -10.99
CA LEU A 41 -2.52 45.72 -10.64
C LEU A 41 -1.80 46.27 -11.89
N VAL A 42 -1.16 45.39 -12.68
CA VAL A 42 -0.47 45.82 -13.91
C VAL A 42 -1.43 46.49 -14.88
N PHE A 43 -2.62 45.92 -15.08
CA PHE A 43 -3.65 46.55 -15.92
C PHE A 43 -4.08 47.94 -15.41
N GLY A 44 -4.27 48.07 -14.09
CA GLY A 44 -4.65 49.34 -13.46
C GLY A 44 -3.60 50.44 -13.61
N PHE A 45 -2.31 50.08 -13.58
CA PHE A 45 -1.22 51.05 -13.66
C PHE A 45 -0.70 51.33 -15.06
N THR A 46 -0.70 50.37 -15.96
CA THR A 46 0.00 50.50 -17.26
C THR A 46 -0.92 50.72 -18.44
N GLY A 47 -2.23 50.51 -18.28
CA GLY A 47 -3.18 50.61 -19.41
C GLY A 47 -2.88 49.60 -20.53
N LEU A 48 -2.24 48.46 -20.21
CA LEU A 48 -1.95 47.39 -21.17
C LEU A 48 -3.22 47.00 -21.95
N GLY A 49 -3.10 46.85 -23.26
CA GLY A 49 -4.23 46.46 -24.10
C GLY A 49 -4.78 45.07 -23.76
N THR A 50 -6.02 44.83 -24.11
CA THR A 50 -6.74 43.56 -23.83
C THR A 50 -6.05 42.30 -24.40
N TRP A 51 -5.10 42.48 -25.34
CA TRP A 51 -4.30 41.39 -25.90
C TRP A 51 -3.45 40.62 -24.84
N ALA A 52 -3.07 41.30 -23.73
CA ALA A 52 -2.34 40.67 -22.63
C ALA A 52 -3.18 39.66 -21.84
N LEU A 53 -4.51 39.67 -22.00
CA LEU A 53 -5.41 38.69 -21.40
C LEU A 53 -5.26 37.30 -22.03
N ILE A 54 -4.86 37.20 -23.31
CA ILE A 54 -4.76 35.93 -24.03
C ILE A 54 -3.69 34.99 -23.37
N PRO A 55 -2.42 35.41 -23.21
CA PRO A 55 -1.41 34.59 -22.57
C PRO A 55 -1.75 34.32 -21.08
N TYR A 56 -2.37 35.28 -20.39
CA TYR A 56 -2.83 35.06 -19.04
C TYR A 56 -3.89 33.96 -18.95
N LEU A 57 -4.92 34.00 -19.81
CA LEU A 57 -5.95 32.97 -19.84
C LEU A 57 -5.34 31.58 -20.11
N GLY A 58 -4.41 31.50 -21.06
CA GLY A 58 -3.69 30.25 -21.33
C GLY A 58 -2.95 29.72 -20.11
N LEU A 59 -2.22 30.60 -19.42
CA LEU A 59 -1.48 30.25 -18.19
C LEU A 59 -2.43 29.88 -17.04
N ALA A 60 -3.51 30.64 -16.85
CA ALA A 60 -4.51 30.41 -15.82
C ALA A 60 -5.22 29.05 -16.01
N ILE A 61 -5.63 28.76 -17.24
CA ILE A 61 -6.22 27.46 -17.60
C ILE A 61 -5.21 26.33 -17.30
N TRP A 62 -3.98 26.48 -17.75
CA TRP A 62 -2.93 25.50 -17.48
C TRP A 62 -2.71 25.27 -15.99
N LEU A 63 -2.63 26.34 -15.21
CA LEU A 63 -2.36 26.32 -13.77
C LEU A 63 -3.47 25.64 -12.96
N VAL A 64 -4.72 25.75 -13.42
CA VAL A 64 -5.90 25.16 -12.76
C VAL A 64 -6.18 23.76 -13.28
N VAL A 65 -6.20 23.59 -14.60
CA VAL A 65 -6.64 22.34 -15.22
C VAL A 65 -5.62 21.22 -15.03
N SER A 66 -4.31 21.51 -15.14
CA SER A 66 -3.30 20.47 -15.05
C SER A 66 -3.27 19.76 -13.68
N PRO A 67 -3.27 20.45 -12.52
CA PRO A 67 -3.32 19.77 -11.22
C PRO A 67 -4.67 19.11 -10.94
N LEU A 68 -5.76 19.69 -11.45
CA LEU A 68 -7.09 19.11 -11.34
C LEU A 68 -7.17 17.77 -12.07
N LEU A 69 -6.67 17.71 -13.30
CA LEU A 69 -6.59 16.47 -14.07
C LEU A 69 -5.69 15.44 -13.37
N THR A 70 -4.53 15.86 -12.87
CA THR A 70 -3.63 14.99 -12.13
C THR A 70 -4.30 14.43 -10.90
N TRP A 71 -4.99 15.27 -10.13
CA TRP A 71 -5.71 14.84 -8.94
C TRP A 71 -6.84 13.86 -9.28
N TRP A 72 -7.59 14.15 -10.33
CA TRP A 72 -8.73 13.32 -10.76
C TRP A 72 -8.31 11.98 -11.33
N THR A 73 -7.17 11.92 -12.02
CA THR A 73 -6.65 10.70 -12.66
C THR A 73 -5.71 9.88 -11.77
N SER A 74 -5.32 10.42 -10.62
CA SER A 74 -4.50 9.70 -9.65
C SER A 74 -5.38 8.87 -8.72
N LEU A 75 -5.04 7.59 -8.59
CA LEU A 75 -5.73 6.65 -7.71
C LEU A 75 -4.69 5.78 -7.00
N TYR A 76 -4.88 5.62 -5.71
CA TYR A 76 -4.16 4.67 -4.85
C TYR A 76 -5.09 3.53 -4.50
N VAL A 77 -4.61 2.32 -4.61
CA VAL A 77 -5.39 1.09 -4.40
C VAL A 77 -4.60 0.13 -3.54
N LEU A 78 -5.20 -0.31 -2.46
CA LEU A 78 -4.70 -1.39 -1.61
C LEU A 78 -5.61 -2.60 -1.79
N THR A 79 -5.01 -3.70 -2.18
CA THR A 79 -5.69 -4.99 -2.30
C THR A 79 -5.14 -5.97 -1.27
N SER A 80 -5.68 -7.17 -1.24
CA SER A 80 -5.18 -8.28 -0.40
C SER A 80 -3.78 -8.77 -0.81
N GLU A 81 -3.29 -8.42 -2.01
CA GLU A 81 -2.03 -8.93 -2.56
C GLU A 81 -0.97 -7.86 -2.80
N ARG A 82 -1.39 -6.65 -3.19
CA ARG A 82 -0.47 -5.59 -3.64
C ARG A 82 -0.98 -4.19 -3.34
N LEU A 83 -0.02 -3.28 -3.24
CA LEU A 83 -0.25 -1.84 -3.22
C LEU A 83 -0.01 -1.30 -4.63
N MET A 84 -1.02 -0.63 -5.19
CA MET A 84 -0.97 -0.11 -6.54
C MET A 84 -1.21 1.39 -6.58
N THR A 85 -0.54 2.07 -7.52
CA THR A 85 -0.90 3.42 -7.92
C THR A 85 -1.15 3.49 -9.40
N ARG A 86 -2.10 4.28 -9.79
CA ARG A 86 -2.29 4.66 -11.20
C ARG A 86 -2.37 6.16 -11.31
N ARG A 87 -1.67 6.71 -12.29
CA ARG A 87 -1.65 8.14 -12.63
C ARG A 87 -1.69 8.31 -14.13
N GLY A 88 -2.32 9.41 -14.55
CA GLY A 88 -2.29 9.90 -15.92
C GLY A 88 -3.53 9.59 -16.73
N LEU A 89 -3.88 10.56 -17.58
CA LEU A 89 -5.02 10.51 -18.50
C LEU A 89 -4.62 9.94 -19.85
N ILE A 90 -3.54 10.47 -20.42
CA ILE A 90 -3.04 10.12 -21.77
C ILE A 90 -1.93 9.07 -21.66
N SER A 91 -0.91 9.36 -20.85
CA SER A 91 0.14 8.40 -20.53
C SER A 91 -0.17 7.78 -19.15
N LYS A 92 -0.48 6.50 -19.14
CA LYS A 92 -0.77 5.77 -17.90
C LYS A 92 0.52 5.28 -17.32
N SER A 93 0.84 5.73 -16.11
CA SER A 93 1.93 5.19 -15.29
C SER A 93 1.36 4.61 -14.01
N GLY A 94 1.91 3.51 -13.57
CA GLY A 94 1.53 2.85 -12.34
C GLY A 94 2.73 2.20 -11.67
N ILE A 95 2.67 2.08 -10.38
CA ILE A 95 3.60 1.30 -9.57
C ILE A 95 2.76 0.24 -8.90
N GLU A 96 3.20 -0.99 -8.97
CA GLU A 96 2.59 -2.13 -8.29
C GLU A 96 3.65 -2.76 -7.38
N ILE A 97 3.36 -2.87 -6.11
CA ILE A 97 4.27 -3.42 -5.10
C ILE A 97 3.53 -4.56 -4.40
N PRO A 98 3.94 -5.83 -4.61
CA PRO A 98 3.42 -6.95 -3.84
C PRO A 98 3.65 -6.73 -2.34
N LEU A 99 2.68 -7.04 -1.51
CA LEU A 99 2.76 -6.84 -0.05
C LEU A 99 3.91 -7.63 0.58
N GLU A 100 4.24 -8.77 0.00
CA GLU A 100 5.35 -9.64 0.41
C GLU A 100 6.72 -8.96 0.24
N ASN A 101 6.84 -8.09 -0.77
CA ASN A 101 8.08 -7.38 -1.07
C ASN A 101 8.25 -6.09 -0.26
N ILE A 102 7.24 -5.66 0.49
CA ILE A 102 7.32 -4.47 1.33
C ILE A 102 8.18 -4.79 2.56
N THR A 103 9.31 -4.11 2.69
CA THR A 103 10.23 -4.28 3.83
C THR A 103 9.94 -3.27 4.93
N ASN A 104 9.71 -2.01 4.56
CA ASN A 104 9.46 -0.95 5.53
C ASN A 104 8.48 0.09 4.97
N VAL A 105 7.73 0.72 5.86
CA VAL A 105 6.77 1.78 5.50
C VAL A 105 6.93 2.94 6.47
N ASN A 106 7.42 4.05 5.95
CA ASN A 106 7.58 5.27 6.71
C ASN A 106 6.59 6.32 6.25
N PHE A 107 6.07 7.13 7.15
CA PHE A 107 5.28 8.30 6.77
C PHE A 107 5.96 9.58 7.26
N ALA A 108 5.75 10.66 6.53
CA ALA A 108 6.22 11.99 6.87
C ALA A 108 5.05 12.97 6.81
N GLN A 109 4.93 13.77 7.85
CA GLN A 109 3.95 14.84 7.94
C GLN A 109 4.59 16.09 8.50
N THR A 110 4.43 17.21 7.83
CA THR A 110 4.68 18.53 8.42
C THR A 110 3.58 18.91 9.41
N VAL A 111 3.81 19.92 10.24
CA VAL A 111 2.81 20.41 11.21
C VAL A 111 1.51 20.81 10.50
N PHE A 112 1.64 21.51 9.37
CA PHE A 112 0.49 21.91 8.57
C PHE A 112 -0.26 20.70 7.99
N GLU A 113 0.45 19.73 7.43
CA GLU A 113 -0.14 18.49 6.89
C GLU A 113 -0.86 17.68 7.96
N ARG A 114 -0.35 17.68 9.18
CA ARG A 114 -1.01 17.01 10.31
C ARG A 114 -2.37 17.64 10.62
N VAL A 115 -2.47 18.97 10.58
CA VAL A 115 -3.72 19.69 10.82
C VAL A 115 -4.77 19.38 9.76
N ILE A 116 -4.37 19.31 8.48
CA ILE A 116 -5.28 19.02 7.36
C ILE A 116 -5.48 17.53 7.12
N GLY A 117 -4.75 16.65 7.84
CA GLY A 117 -4.85 15.21 7.71
C GLY A 117 -4.23 14.65 6.41
N ALA A 118 -3.19 15.31 5.89
CA ALA A 118 -2.42 14.86 4.73
C ALA A 118 -1.01 14.43 5.13
N GLY A 119 -0.30 13.72 4.25
CA GLY A 119 1.12 13.41 4.41
C GLY A 119 1.63 12.52 3.29
N ASP A 120 2.92 12.24 3.34
CA ASP A 120 3.60 11.40 2.37
C ASP A 120 3.92 10.04 2.99
N LEU A 121 3.79 8.97 2.21
CA LEU A 121 4.20 7.63 2.58
C LEU A 121 5.39 7.20 1.73
N LEU A 122 6.43 6.70 2.37
CA LEU A 122 7.59 6.10 1.74
C LEU A 122 7.55 4.60 1.98
N VAL A 123 7.37 3.85 0.92
CA VAL A 123 7.35 2.38 0.94
C VAL A 123 8.68 1.87 0.40
N GLU A 124 9.39 1.11 1.21
CA GLU A 124 10.60 0.42 0.83
C GLU A 124 10.27 -1.00 0.44
N SER A 125 10.76 -1.43 -0.71
CA SER A 125 10.50 -2.79 -1.21
C SER A 125 11.78 -3.50 -1.61
N ALA A 126 11.82 -4.80 -1.37
CA ALA A 126 12.87 -5.69 -1.85
C ALA A 126 12.69 -5.89 -3.36
N GLY A 127 13.45 -5.16 -4.19
CA GLY A 127 13.40 -5.26 -5.64
C GLY A 127 14.03 -4.07 -6.36
N THR A 128 13.89 -4.03 -7.68
CA THR A 128 14.50 -3.02 -8.55
C THR A 128 14.02 -1.59 -8.27
N SER A 129 12.84 -1.41 -7.66
CA SER A 129 12.27 -0.09 -7.35
C SER A 129 12.77 0.51 -6.03
N GLY A 130 13.41 -0.29 -5.14
CA GLY A 130 14.01 0.13 -3.87
C GLY A 130 13.06 0.91 -2.96
N GLN A 131 12.78 2.16 -3.32
CA GLN A 131 11.90 3.06 -2.57
C GLN A 131 10.84 3.67 -3.48
N SER A 132 9.59 3.64 -3.03
CA SER A 132 8.45 4.26 -3.73
C SER A 132 7.78 5.29 -2.83
N LYS A 133 7.65 6.53 -3.35
CA LYS A 133 7.03 7.63 -2.62
C LYS A 133 5.60 7.86 -3.08
N PHE A 134 4.66 7.76 -2.16
CA PHE A 134 3.25 8.03 -2.33
C PHE A 134 2.94 9.37 -1.68
N LYS A 135 2.64 10.37 -2.49
CA LYS A 135 2.46 11.75 -2.03
C LYS A 135 1.02 12.06 -1.69
N ASP A 136 0.86 12.98 -0.74
CA ASP A 136 -0.43 13.58 -0.39
C ASP A 136 -1.51 12.53 -0.03
N ILE A 137 -1.14 11.51 0.76
CA ILE A 137 -2.07 10.50 1.25
C ILE A 137 -2.94 11.10 2.36
N PRO A 138 -4.29 10.91 2.30
CA PRO A 138 -5.15 11.27 3.40
C PRO A 138 -4.92 10.30 4.58
N ARG A 139 -4.70 10.86 5.77
CA ARG A 139 -4.46 10.12 7.03
C ARG A 139 -3.41 9.01 6.90
N PRO A 140 -2.14 9.36 6.62
CA PRO A 140 -1.09 8.39 6.33
C PRO A 140 -0.79 7.45 7.50
N ASP A 141 -1.00 7.88 8.75
CA ASP A 141 -0.93 7.09 9.97
C ASP A 141 -1.89 5.89 9.95
N LYS A 142 -3.15 6.16 9.62
CA LYS A 142 -4.17 5.12 9.52
C LYS A 142 -3.91 4.19 8.34
N PHE A 143 -3.50 4.76 7.23
CA PHE A 143 -3.18 3.97 6.04
C PHE A 143 -1.97 3.06 6.28
N GLN A 144 -0.94 3.54 6.98
CA GLN A 144 0.20 2.71 7.37
C GLN A 144 -0.24 1.54 8.25
N THR A 145 -1.08 1.79 9.26
CA THR A 145 -1.61 0.75 10.13
C THR A 145 -2.41 -0.30 9.34
N GLU A 146 -3.27 0.15 8.43
CA GLU A 146 -4.07 -0.72 7.57
C GLU A 146 -3.18 -1.57 6.65
N LEU A 147 -2.15 -0.96 6.06
CA LEU A 147 -1.20 -1.66 5.19
C LEU A 147 -0.45 -2.76 5.93
N TYR A 148 0.00 -2.49 7.18
CA TYR A 148 0.65 -3.52 7.99
C TYR A 148 -0.31 -4.64 8.37
N ARG A 149 -1.55 -4.33 8.71
CA ARG A 149 -2.59 -5.33 9.01
C ARG A 149 -2.81 -6.27 7.83
N VAL A 150 -3.02 -5.72 6.64
CA VAL A 150 -3.25 -6.51 5.42
C VAL A 150 -2.03 -7.35 5.05
N ARG A 151 -0.82 -6.78 5.21
CA ARG A 151 0.42 -7.51 4.99
C ARG A 151 0.57 -8.69 5.95
N GLU A 152 0.24 -8.49 7.23
CA GLU A 152 0.29 -9.55 8.24
C GLU A 152 -0.71 -10.66 7.91
N GLU A 153 -1.96 -10.31 7.60
CA GLU A 153 -2.99 -11.25 7.16
C GLU A 153 -2.52 -12.06 5.94
N ARG A 154 -1.89 -11.40 4.95
CA ARG A 154 -1.33 -12.07 3.77
C ARG A 154 -0.19 -13.02 4.14
N THR A 155 0.71 -12.60 5.02
CA THR A 155 1.83 -13.44 5.49
C THR A 155 1.33 -14.68 6.22
N LEU A 156 0.33 -14.53 7.09
CA LEU A 156 -0.31 -15.65 7.78
C LEU A 156 -1.02 -16.59 6.80
N PHE A 157 -1.72 -16.04 5.81
CA PHE A 157 -2.37 -16.84 4.77
C PHE A 157 -1.36 -17.68 3.98
N LEU A 158 -0.23 -17.10 3.58
CA LEU A 158 0.83 -17.80 2.85
C LEU A 158 1.59 -18.79 3.75
N GLY A 159 1.90 -18.40 5.00
CA GLY A 159 2.53 -19.27 5.99
C GLY A 159 1.63 -20.45 6.37
N GLY A 160 0.34 -20.21 6.54
CA GLY A 160 -0.64 -21.26 6.83
C GLY A 160 -0.82 -22.27 5.69
N HIS A 161 -0.51 -21.91 4.44
CA HIS A 161 -0.50 -22.85 3.32
C HIS A 161 0.76 -23.74 3.29
N HIS A 162 1.83 -23.33 3.97
CA HIS A 162 3.00 -24.19 4.15
C HIS A 162 2.88 -25.13 5.36
N ASP A 163 2.03 -24.77 6.35
CA ASP A 163 1.86 -25.56 7.59
C ASP A 163 0.51 -26.28 7.67
N VAL A 164 -0.42 -26.03 6.76
CA VAL A 164 -1.70 -26.77 6.69
C VAL A 164 -1.79 -27.57 5.38
N ALA A 165 -0.82 -28.44 5.15
CA ALA A 165 -1.24 -29.79 4.82
C ALA A 165 -2.07 -30.23 6.02
N PRO A 166 -3.28 -30.79 5.88
CA PRO A 166 -3.96 -31.39 7.02
C PRO A 166 -3.02 -32.46 7.56
N GLN A 167 -2.23 -32.10 8.54
CA GLN A 167 -1.58 -33.10 9.37
C GLN A 167 -2.76 -33.86 9.97
N ARG A 168 -3.12 -34.93 9.30
CA ARG A 168 -3.82 -36.02 9.95
C ARG A 168 -2.96 -36.33 11.16
N GLY A 169 -3.41 -35.92 12.32
CA GLY A 169 -2.68 -36.14 13.59
C GLY A 169 -2.15 -37.55 13.72
N GLY A 170 -2.82 -38.53 13.07
CA GLY A 170 -2.38 -39.90 12.98
C GLY A 170 -1.08 -40.14 12.22
N ALA A 171 -0.76 -39.40 11.15
CA ALA A 171 0.46 -39.66 10.37
C ALA A 171 1.71 -39.10 11.07
N ALA A 172 1.63 -37.89 11.63
CA ALA A 172 2.73 -37.28 12.38
C ALA A 172 3.00 -38.02 13.70
N ASN A 173 1.94 -38.45 14.40
CA ASN A 173 2.07 -39.27 15.61
C ASN A 173 2.61 -40.68 15.31
N ALA A 174 2.26 -41.26 14.16
CA ALA A 174 2.82 -42.55 13.73
C ALA A 174 4.33 -42.44 13.43
N GLU A 175 4.76 -41.36 12.75
CA GLU A 175 6.19 -41.10 12.48
C GLU A 175 6.96 -40.81 13.77
N ALA A 176 6.38 -40.06 14.72
CA ALA A 176 6.96 -39.82 16.03
C ALA A 176 7.11 -41.11 16.86
N ILE A 177 6.13 -42.02 16.81
CA ILE A 177 6.19 -43.34 17.47
C ILE A 177 7.30 -44.22 16.85
N GLN A 178 7.44 -44.17 15.52
CA GLN A 178 8.49 -44.90 14.82
C GLN A 178 9.88 -44.41 15.23
N LYS A 179 10.07 -43.11 15.31
CA LYS A 179 11.33 -42.51 15.74
C LYS A 179 11.66 -42.75 17.21
N LEU A 180 10.66 -42.84 18.10
CA LEU A 180 10.82 -43.29 19.47
C LEU A 180 11.24 -44.77 19.53
N ALA A 181 10.73 -45.60 18.66
CA ALA A 181 11.14 -47.02 18.60
C ALA A 181 12.62 -47.19 18.20
N GLU A 182 13.08 -46.40 17.21
CA GLU A 182 14.49 -46.37 16.81
C GLU A 182 15.41 -45.92 17.96
N LEU A 183 15.02 -44.88 18.68
CA LEU A 183 15.79 -44.36 19.86
C LEU A 183 15.86 -45.40 20.98
N ARG A 184 14.82 -46.21 21.19
CA ARG A 184 14.82 -47.30 22.15
C ARG A 184 15.78 -48.41 21.70
N GLU A 185 15.77 -48.82 20.44
CA GLU A 185 16.69 -49.84 19.89
C GLU A 185 18.16 -49.39 19.98
N GLN A 186 18.41 -48.07 19.85
CA GLN A 186 19.74 -47.48 20.04
C GLN A 186 20.15 -47.31 21.50
N GLY A 187 19.28 -47.65 22.45
CA GLY A 187 19.53 -47.54 23.88
C GLY A 187 19.56 -46.15 24.46
N HIS A 188 18.99 -45.15 23.74
CA HIS A 188 18.95 -43.76 24.14
C HIS A 188 17.76 -43.42 25.04
N ILE A 189 16.73 -44.27 25.06
CA ILE A 189 15.57 -44.18 26.00
C ILE A 189 15.26 -45.54 26.59
N THR A 190 14.70 -45.51 27.79
CA THR A 190 14.26 -46.70 28.51
C THR A 190 12.91 -47.20 28.02
N ASP A 191 12.59 -48.48 28.30
CA ASP A 191 11.28 -49.04 27.95
C ASP A 191 10.11 -48.30 28.62
N GLU A 192 10.30 -47.80 29.83
CA GLU A 192 9.28 -47.03 30.55
C GLU A 192 9.04 -45.67 29.93
N GLU A 193 10.08 -44.97 29.49
CA GLU A 193 9.99 -43.68 28.81
C GLU A 193 9.32 -43.83 27.44
N PHE A 194 9.65 -44.90 26.70
CA PHE A 194 9.01 -45.21 25.43
C PHE A 194 7.50 -45.41 25.60
N GLU A 195 7.06 -46.26 26.54
CA GLU A 195 5.63 -46.54 26.76
C GLU A 195 4.86 -45.31 27.23
N THR A 196 5.50 -44.44 28.03
CA THR A 196 4.89 -43.22 28.55
C THR A 196 4.66 -42.24 27.37
N LYS A 197 5.67 -42.00 26.54
CA LYS A 197 5.59 -41.10 25.36
C LYS A 197 4.65 -41.62 24.30
N ARG A 198 4.67 -42.92 24.04
CA ARG A 198 3.76 -43.58 23.11
C ARG A 198 2.29 -43.40 23.51
N ARG A 199 1.98 -43.59 24.81
CA ARG A 199 0.62 -43.38 25.32
C ARG A 199 0.16 -41.93 25.16
N GLN A 200 1.03 -40.97 25.43
CA GLN A 200 0.76 -39.55 25.27
C GLN A 200 0.44 -39.20 23.82
N LEU A 201 1.22 -39.70 22.87
CA LEU A 201 0.98 -39.47 21.42
C LEU A 201 -0.29 -40.18 20.89
N LEU A 202 -0.73 -41.25 21.53
CA LEU A 202 -1.98 -41.96 21.16
C LEU A 202 -3.21 -41.29 21.78
N GLU A 203 -3.11 -40.61 22.92
CA GLU A 203 -4.19 -39.83 23.52
C GLU A 203 -4.47 -38.51 22.75
N ASP A 204 -3.45 -37.97 22.06
CA ASP A 204 -3.53 -36.76 21.24
C ASP A 204 -3.96 -37.05 19.78
N MET A 205 -4.37 -38.29 19.45
CA MET A 205 -4.91 -38.69 18.14
C MET A 205 -6.43 -38.59 18.07
#